data_8039260359123fb550d17d766e892af5
#
_entry.id   8039260359123fb550d17d766e892af5
#
_cell.length_a   1.000
_cell.length_b   1.000
_cell.length_c   1.000
_cell.angle_alpha   90.00
_cell.angle_beta   90.00
_cell.angle_gamma   90.00
#
_symmetry.space_group_name_H-M   'P 1'
#
loop_
_entity.id
_entity.type
_entity.pdbx_description
1 polymer ?
#
loop_
_entity_poly.entity_id
_entity_poly.type
_entity_poly.pdbx_seq_one_letter_code
_entity_poly.pdbx_strand_id
1 'polypeptide(L)'
;MNISEELIKEIVAKVCANMKNEDSMPFERNVLSNGMMSIKTETVKCEPFPFDVGDANGKVDLMDVVTLEESPNLGIGVMELREGAEFPWTLNYDEVEYIIDGTIVLKSDAGNVTANAGDMTFIPKGTSIHFSTPDFVRFIYISFPADWANQ
;
A
#
# COMPACT_ATOMS: atom_id res chain seq x y z
N MET A 1 -13.24 -47.39 -7.27
CA MET A 1 -12.29 -46.66 -8.13
C MET A 1 -10.98 -46.55 -7.39
N ASN A 2 -9.92 -47.28 -7.81
CA ASN A 2 -8.60 -47.17 -7.16
C ASN A 2 -7.87 -45.99 -7.82
N ILE A 3 -7.72 -44.91 -7.08
CA ILE A 3 -6.87 -43.77 -7.49
C ILE A 3 -5.43 -44.25 -7.32
N SER A 4 -4.62 -44.18 -8.37
CA SER A 4 -3.22 -44.60 -8.30
C SER A 4 -2.41 -43.62 -7.43
N GLU A 5 -1.38 -44.13 -6.75
CA GLU A 5 -0.47 -43.34 -5.94
C GLU A 5 0.25 -42.24 -6.75
N GLU A 6 0.50 -42.51 -8.04
CA GLU A 6 1.06 -41.57 -8.99
C GLU A 6 0.10 -40.39 -9.28
N LEU A 7 -1.20 -40.68 -9.45
CA LEU A 7 -2.22 -39.66 -9.68
C LEU A 7 -2.38 -38.73 -8.44
N ILE A 8 -2.30 -39.33 -7.24
CA ILE A 8 -2.33 -38.55 -5.99
C ILE A 8 -1.11 -37.63 -5.93
N LYS A 9 0.10 -38.13 -6.23
CA LYS A 9 1.33 -37.31 -6.26
C LYS A 9 1.24 -36.19 -7.30
N GLU A 10 0.69 -36.46 -8.47
CA GLU A 10 0.52 -35.46 -9.51
C GLU A 10 -0.49 -34.37 -9.10
N ILE A 11 -1.62 -34.76 -8.51
CA ILE A 11 -2.64 -33.80 -8.00
C ILE A 11 -2.03 -32.95 -6.86
N VAL A 12 -1.35 -33.57 -5.91
CA VAL A 12 -0.69 -32.85 -4.81
C VAL A 12 0.37 -31.89 -5.34
N ALA A 13 1.19 -32.31 -6.32
CA ALA A 13 2.19 -31.44 -6.94
C ALA A 13 1.55 -30.25 -7.68
N LYS A 14 0.43 -30.46 -8.40
CA LYS A 14 -0.32 -29.37 -9.06
C LYS A 14 -0.97 -28.43 -8.06
N VAL A 15 -1.56 -28.95 -7.00
CA VAL A 15 -2.16 -28.15 -5.92
C VAL A 15 -1.08 -27.32 -5.22
N CYS A 16 0.06 -27.93 -4.87
CA CYS A 16 1.18 -27.22 -4.26
C CYS A 16 1.82 -26.16 -5.20
N ALA A 17 1.85 -26.43 -6.52
CA ALA A 17 2.33 -25.47 -7.51
C ALA A 17 1.35 -24.30 -7.67
N ASN A 18 0.05 -24.55 -7.67
CA ASN A 18 -0.97 -23.50 -7.71
C ASN A 18 -0.97 -22.68 -6.41
N MET A 19 -0.85 -23.31 -5.23
CA MET A 19 -0.75 -22.60 -3.96
C MET A 19 0.51 -21.70 -3.88
N LYS A 20 1.59 -22.04 -4.60
CA LYS A 20 2.77 -21.18 -4.71
C LYS A 20 2.60 -20.01 -5.68
N ASN A 21 1.66 -20.10 -6.64
CA ASN A 21 1.40 -19.04 -7.60
C ASN A 21 0.30 -18.06 -7.19
N GLU A 22 -0.57 -18.41 -6.23
CA GLU A 22 -1.63 -17.53 -5.75
C GLU A 22 -1.14 -16.54 -4.67
N ASP A 23 0.07 -16.73 -4.11
CA ASP A 23 0.61 -15.91 -3.02
C ASP A 23 1.90 -15.16 -3.37
N SER A 24 2.26 -15.04 -4.65
CA SER A 24 3.48 -14.32 -5.04
C SER A 24 3.23 -12.83 -5.23
N MET A 25 2.99 -12.11 -4.13
CA MET A 25 3.17 -10.65 -4.15
C MET A 25 4.62 -10.32 -4.51
N PRO A 26 4.88 -9.19 -5.20
CA PRO A 26 6.24 -8.81 -5.61
C PRO A 26 7.13 -8.33 -4.45
N PHE A 27 6.84 -8.75 -3.23
CA PHE A 27 7.57 -8.44 -1.99
C PHE A 27 7.48 -9.61 -1.00
N GLU A 28 8.37 -9.63 -0.01
CA GLU A 28 8.40 -10.68 1.00
C GLU A 28 7.30 -10.48 2.05
N ARG A 29 6.45 -11.48 2.20
CA ARG A 29 5.46 -11.57 3.28
C ARG A 29 5.31 -13.02 3.76
N ASN A 30 4.90 -13.17 5.00
CA ASN A 30 4.55 -14.45 5.59
C ASN A 30 3.09 -14.39 6.07
N VAL A 31 2.24 -15.26 5.52
CA VAL A 31 0.80 -15.31 5.81
C VAL A 31 0.47 -16.63 6.44
N LEU A 32 -0.21 -16.60 7.60
CA LEU A 32 -0.70 -17.79 8.28
C LEU A 32 -2.10 -18.17 7.80
N SER A 33 -2.51 -19.40 8.07
CA SER A 33 -3.83 -19.93 7.67
C SER A 33 -5.03 -19.20 8.29
N ASN A 34 -4.81 -18.42 9.35
CA ASN A 34 -5.83 -17.58 9.97
C ASN A 34 -5.83 -16.12 9.46
N GLY A 35 -5.03 -15.81 8.44
CA GLY A 35 -4.92 -14.48 7.86
C GLY A 35 -3.94 -13.53 8.54
N MET A 36 -3.33 -13.93 9.68
CA MET A 36 -2.25 -13.12 10.25
C MET A 36 -1.06 -13.08 9.31
N MET A 37 -0.46 -11.90 9.14
CA MET A 37 0.68 -11.75 8.24
C MET A 37 1.74 -10.80 8.78
N SER A 38 2.96 -11.00 8.33
CA SER A 38 4.04 -10.04 8.43
C SER A 38 4.53 -9.66 7.04
N ILE A 39 4.85 -8.40 6.84
CA ILE A 39 5.28 -7.83 5.55
C ILE A 39 6.63 -7.14 5.78
N LYS A 40 7.63 -7.49 4.96
CA LYS A 40 8.92 -6.82 4.98
C LYS A 40 8.86 -5.59 4.08
N THR A 41 8.59 -4.44 4.67
CA THR A 41 8.37 -3.19 3.95
C THR A 41 9.57 -2.76 3.11
N GLU A 42 10.79 -3.13 3.50
CA GLU A 42 12.01 -2.87 2.75
C GLU A 42 12.09 -3.62 1.41
N THR A 43 11.30 -4.69 1.25
CA THR A 43 11.21 -5.47 0.00
C THR A 43 10.11 -4.99 -0.94
N VAL A 44 9.22 -4.09 -0.46
CA VAL A 44 8.13 -3.54 -1.25
C VAL A 44 8.70 -2.55 -2.27
N LYS A 45 8.47 -2.82 -3.55
CA LYS A 45 8.76 -1.90 -4.64
C LYS A 45 7.46 -1.28 -5.09
N CYS A 46 7.36 0.04 -4.92
CA CYS A 46 6.21 0.79 -5.37
C CYS A 46 6.17 0.85 -6.90
N GLU A 47 4.95 0.90 -7.45
CA GLU A 47 4.67 1.06 -8.88
C GLU A 47 4.10 2.46 -9.13
N PRO A 48 4.17 2.97 -10.37
CA PRO A 48 3.64 4.29 -10.69
C PRO A 48 2.19 4.47 -10.22
N PHE A 49 1.91 5.61 -9.59
CA PHE A 49 0.58 5.97 -9.14
C PHE A 49 -0.42 5.96 -10.30
N PRO A 50 -1.56 5.26 -10.18
CA PRO A 50 -2.45 5.00 -11.32
C PRO A 50 -3.33 6.19 -11.72
N PHE A 51 -3.29 7.30 -10.99
CA PHE A 51 -4.08 8.49 -11.26
C PHE A 51 -3.22 9.61 -11.82
N ASP A 52 -3.85 10.49 -12.61
CA ASP A 52 -3.20 11.71 -13.08
C ASP A 52 -3.07 12.73 -11.94
N VAL A 53 -1.84 13.04 -11.59
CA VAL A 53 -1.47 14.01 -10.55
C VAL A 53 -0.70 15.21 -11.12
N GLY A 54 -0.87 15.47 -12.42
CA GLY A 54 -0.30 16.65 -13.09
C GLY A 54 1.23 16.64 -13.08
N ASP A 55 1.84 17.72 -12.58
CA ASP A 55 3.31 17.87 -12.54
C ASP A 55 4.02 16.86 -11.64
N ALA A 56 3.27 16.14 -10.79
CA ALA A 56 3.80 15.07 -9.97
C ALA A 56 3.78 13.69 -10.65
N ASN A 57 3.26 13.58 -11.88
CA ASN A 57 3.30 12.35 -12.66
C ASN A 57 4.74 11.83 -12.81
N GLY A 58 4.93 10.54 -12.57
CA GLY A 58 6.25 9.87 -12.58
C GLY A 58 7.12 10.12 -11.34
N LYS A 59 6.61 10.88 -10.36
CA LYS A 59 7.28 11.16 -9.09
C LYS A 59 6.55 10.56 -7.89
N VAL A 60 5.42 9.93 -8.13
CA VAL A 60 4.56 9.32 -7.12
C VAL A 60 4.38 7.85 -7.46
N ASP A 61 4.72 6.98 -6.53
CA ASP A 61 4.55 5.53 -6.66
C ASP A 61 3.88 4.98 -5.42
N LEU A 62 3.14 3.87 -5.56
CA LEU A 62 2.56 3.17 -4.42
C LEU A 62 2.49 1.66 -4.66
N MET A 63 2.27 0.91 -3.58
CA MET A 63 1.95 -0.51 -3.60
C MET A 63 1.02 -0.84 -2.44
N ASP A 64 -0.20 -1.31 -2.73
CA ASP A 64 -1.04 -1.94 -1.72
C ASP A 64 -0.40 -3.28 -1.29
N VAL A 65 -0.21 -3.47 0.01
CA VAL A 65 0.47 -4.66 0.55
C VAL A 65 -0.48 -5.68 1.15
N VAL A 66 -1.75 -5.33 1.28
CA VAL A 66 -2.85 -6.21 1.67
C VAL A 66 -3.98 -6.04 0.65
N THR A 67 -4.48 -7.13 0.12
CA THR A 67 -5.56 -7.08 -0.88
C THR A 67 -6.91 -6.76 -0.25
N LEU A 68 -7.86 -6.25 -1.03
CA LEU A 68 -9.24 -6.01 -0.57
C LEU A 68 -9.94 -7.29 -0.10
N GLU A 69 -9.57 -8.46 -0.64
CA GLU A 69 -10.09 -9.75 -0.22
C GLU A 69 -9.55 -10.13 1.16
N GLU A 70 -8.26 -9.89 1.42
CA GLU A 70 -7.62 -10.15 2.72
C GLU A 70 -8.09 -9.18 3.80
N SER A 71 -8.33 -7.92 3.45
CA SER A 71 -8.76 -6.87 4.37
C SER A 71 -9.82 -5.96 3.72
N PRO A 72 -11.11 -6.28 3.85
CA PRO A 72 -12.17 -5.45 3.27
C PRO A 72 -12.40 -4.12 4.02
N ASN A 73 -11.83 -3.95 5.21
CA ASN A 73 -12.04 -2.78 6.05
C ASN A 73 -10.86 -1.79 6.01
N LEU A 74 -9.63 -2.29 6.05
CA LEU A 74 -8.43 -1.46 6.10
C LEU A 74 -7.59 -1.65 4.84
N GLY A 75 -7.37 -0.56 4.10
CA GLY A 75 -6.33 -0.50 3.08
C GLY A 75 -4.98 -0.29 3.74
N ILE A 76 -3.98 -1.04 3.31
CA ILE A 76 -2.61 -0.88 3.82
C ILE A 76 -1.66 -0.93 2.64
N GLY A 77 -0.82 0.09 2.52
CA GLY A 77 0.15 0.16 1.44
C GLY A 77 1.39 0.97 1.80
N VAL A 78 2.30 1.03 0.86
CA VAL A 78 3.51 1.86 0.91
C VAL A 78 3.43 2.85 -0.24
N MET A 79 3.78 4.09 0.03
CA MET A 79 3.81 5.16 -0.96
C MET A 79 5.14 5.90 -0.94
N GLU A 80 5.55 6.38 -2.09
CA GLU A 80 6.76 7.19 -2.26
C GLU A 80 6.45 8.45 -3.07
N LEU A 81 6.98 9.57 -2.60
CA LEU A 81 7.03 10.81 -3.35
C LEU A 81 8.49 11.21 -3.53
N ARG A 82 8.86 11.67 -4.72
CA ARG A 82 10.23 12.03 -5.10
C ARG A 82 10.29 13.42 -5.74
N GLU A 83 11.50 13.99 -5.76
CA GLU A 83 11.85 15.19 -6.53
C GLU A 83 10.94 16.39 -6.26
N GLY A 84 10.58 16.59 -5.00
CA GLY A 84 9.70 17.68 -4.60
C GLY A 84 8.28 17.56 -5.15
N ALA A 85 7.78 16.35 -5.35
CA ALA A 85 6.42 16.11 -5.81
C ALA A 85 5.40 16.84 -4.92
N GLU A 86 4.40 17.43 -5.57
CA GLU A 86 3.25 18.05 -4.92
C GLU A 86 2.01 17.84 -5.78
N PHE A 87 0.92 17.34 -5.19
CA PHE A 87 -0.34 17.15 -5.92
C PHE A 87 -1.55 17.28 -4.99
N PRO A 88 -2.69 17.80 -5.50
CA PRO A 88 -3.92 17.89 -4.75
C PRO A 88 -4.60 16.53 -4.62
N TRP A 89 -5.18 16.26 -3.45
CA TRP A 89 -5.98 15.07 -3.21
C TRP A 89 -7.09 15.37 -2.21
N THR A 90 -8.30 14.86 -2.47
CA THR A 90 -9.40 14.90 -1.50
C THR A 90 -9.63 13.50 -0.96
N LEU A 91 -9.42 13.32 0.33
CA LEU A 91 -9.62 12.02 0.98
C LEU A 91 -11.09 11.82 1.33
N ASN A 92 -11.74 10.90 0.65
CA ASN A 92 -13.11 10.49 1.01
C ASN A 92 -13.12 9.31 1.99
N TYR A 93 -12.03 9.14 2.73
CA TYR A 93 -11.72 8.10 3.72
C TYR A 93 -10.84 8.69 4.81
N ASP A 94 -10.77 8.03 5.97
CA ASP A 94 -9.78 8.34 6.99
C ASP A 94 -8.45 7.71 6.62
N GLU A 95 -7.33 8.41 6.86
CA GLU A 95 -5.99 7.89 6.58
C GLU A 95 -5.02 8.20 7.72
N VAL A 96 -4.21 7.20 8.03
CA VAL A 96 -3.04 7.33 8.91
C VAL A 96 -1.80 7.03 8.09
N GLU A 97 -0.78 7.85 8.21
CA GLU A 97 0.53 7.57 7.64
C GLU A 97 1.57 7.37 8.75
N TYR A 98 2.50 6.46 8.52
CA TYR A 98 3.72 6.31 9.30
C TYR A 98 4.93 6.53 8.40
N ILE A 99 5.71 7.53 8.69
CA ILE A 99 6.84 7.95 7.86
C ILE A 99 8.04 7.03 8.13
N ILE A 100 8.46 6.30 7.09
CA ILE A 100 9.61 5.38 7.14
C ILE A 100 10.91 6.15 6.91
N ASP A 101 10.91 7.02 5.88
CA ASP A 101 12.10 7.78 5.46
C ASP A 101 11.69 9.11 4.82
N GLY A 102 12.52 10.12 4.95
CA GLY A 102 12.29 11.45 4.38
C GLY A 102 11.30 12.30 5.15
N THR A 103 10.65 13.23 4.44
CA THR A 103 9.74 14.23 5.01
C THR A 103 8.49 14.39 4.16
N ILE A 104 7.32 14.26 4.77
CA ILE A 104 6.04 14.63 4.15
C ILE A 104 5.60 16.01 4.63
N VAL A 105 4.98 16.76 3.72
CA VAL A 105 4.29 18.02 4.04
C VAL A 105 2.86 17.92 3.49
N LEU A 106 1.90 17.85 4.38
CA LEU A 106 0.48 17.89 4.05
C LEU A 106 0.00 19.34 4.13
N LYS A 107 -0.41 19.91 3.00
CA LYS A 107 -0.82 21.30 2.91
C LYS A 107 -2.35 21.39 2.76
N SER A 108 -2.97 22.26 3.52
CA SER A 108 -4.42 22.53 3.44
C SER A 108 -4.71 24.01 3.65
N ASP A 109 -5.96 24.41 3.44
CA ASP A 109 -6.40 25.79 3.73
C ASP A 109 -6.31 26.14 5.22
N ALA A 110 -6.33 25.14 6.11
CA ALA A 110 -6.17 25.32 7.55
C ALA A 110 -4.71 25.46 8.01
N GLY A 111 -3.75 25.19 7.11
CA GLY A 111 -2.32 25.20 7.38
C GLY A 111 -1.63 23.92 6.94
N ASN A 112 -0.37 23.80 7.29
CA ASN A 112 0.49 22.68 6.90
C ASN A 112 0.85 21.81 8.11
N VAL A 113 0.88 20.50 7.88
CA VAL A 113 1.45 19.50 8.79
C VAL A 113 2.71 18.94 8.16
N THR A 114 3.81 18.93 8.91
CA THR A 114 5.07 18.33 8.48
C THR A 114 5.40 17.16 9.40
N ALA A 115 5.77 16.03 8.81
CA ALA A 115 6.19 14.83 9.52
C ALA A 115 7.46 14.25 8.90
N ASN A 116 8.34 13.74 9.76
CA ASN A 116 9.62 13.16 9.38
C ASN A 116 9.65 11.67 9.72
N ALA A 117 10.68 10.96 9.28
CA ALA A 117 10.88 9.55 9.61
C ALA A 117 10.67 9.29 11.11
N GLY A 118 9.79 8.32 11.44
CA GLY A 118 9.37 7.97 12.79
C GLY A 118 8.10 8.70 13.28
N ASP A 119 7.64 9.73 12.59
CA ASP A 119 6.39 10.41 12.91
C ASP A 119 5.18 9.73 12.28
N MET A 120 4.00 10.09 12.77
CA MET A 120 2.70 9.70 12.23
C MET A 120 1.87 10.93 11.89
N THR A 121 1.04 10.80 10.86
CA THR A 121 0.01 11.79 10.54
C THR A 121 -1.37 11.13 10.54
N PHE A 122 -2.41 11.93 10.66
CA PHE A 122 -3.80 11.51 10.51
C PHE A 122 -4.55 12.54 9.67
N ILE A 123 -5.25 12.06 8.65
CA ILE A 123 -6.09 12.87 7.78
C ILE A 123 -7.52 12.38 7.89
N PRO A 124 -8.44 13.18 8.44
CA PRO A 124 -9.84 12.78 8.54
C PRO A 124 -10.52 12.82 7.16
N LYS A 125 -11.48 11.92 7.00
CA LYS A 125 -12.37 11.88 5.83
C LYS A 125 -12.96 13.26 5.50
N GLY A 126 -13.00 13.58 4.21
CA GLY A 126 -13.53 14.83 3.69
C GLY A 126 -12.50 15.96 3.61
N THR A 127 -11.24 15.69 3.96
CA THR A 127 -10.18 16.69 3.91
C THR A 127 -9.58 16.79 2.51
N SER A 128 -9.50 18.02 2.00
CA SER A 128 -8.76 18.34 0.77
C SER A 128 -7.40 18.89 1.12
N ILE A 129 -6.36 18.25 0.60
CA ILE A 129 -4.96 18.59 0.86
C ILE A 129 -4.13 18.59 -0.40
N HIS A 130 -2.91 19.07 -0.31
CA HIS A 130 -1.83 18.70 -1.21
C HIS A 130 -0.87 17.77 -0.45
N PHE A 131 -0.66 16.57 -0.96
CA PHE A 131 0.50 15.76 -0.60
C PHE A 131 1.74 16.41 -1.18
N SER A 132 2.77 16.60 -0.38
CA SER A 132 4.04 17.10 -0.88
C SER A 132 5.24 16.59 -0.10
N THR A 133 6.41 16.67 -0.73
CA THR A 133 7.70 16.42 -0.11
C THR A 133 8.70 17.48 -0.58
N PRO A 134 9.62 17.95 0.27
CA PRO A 134 10.72 18.83 -0.17
C PRO A 134 11.66 18.13 -1.16
N ASP A 135 11.88 16.83 -1.00
CA ASP A 135 12.80 16.02 -1.81
C ASP A 135 12.27 14.59 -1.98
N PHE A 136 12.22 13.83 -0.90
CA PHE A 136 11.78 12.44 -0.86
C PHE A 136 10.99 12.15 0.42
N VAL A 137 10.00 11.25 0.29
CA VAL A 137 9.36 10.61 1.42
C VAL A 137 8.92 9.19 1.05
N ARG A 138 9.07 8.25 1.98
CA ARG A 138 8.51 6.92 1.95
C ARG A 138 7.71 6.69 3.22
N PHE A 139 6.46 6.27 3.08
CA PHE A 139 5.56 6.08 4.20
C PHE A 139 4.63 4.89 4.00
N ILE A 140 4.15 4.32 5.12
CA ILE A 140 3.02 3.40 5.12
C ILE A 140 1.77 4.25 5.23
N TYR A 141 0.76 3.97 4.41
CA TYR A 141 -0.59 4.49 4.61
C TYR A 141 -1.53 3.38 5.07
N ILE A 142 -2.51 3.76 5.90
CA ILE A 142 -3.59 2.91 6.37
C ILE A 142 -4.87 3.70 6.15
N SER A 143 -5.74 3.22 5.26
CA SER A 143 -7.01 3.87 4.91
C SER A 143 -8.21 3.09 5.44
N PHE A 144 -9.27 3.81 5.78
CA PHE A 144 -10.57 3.27 6.14
C PHE A 144 -11.68 4.08 5.43
N PRO A 145 -12.49 3.44 4.57
CA PRO A 145 -12.48 2.03 4.15
C PRO A 145 -11.30 1.66 3.26
N ALA A 146 -11.09 0.33 3.10
CA ALA A 146 -9.98 -0.24 2.34
C ALA A 146 -9.95 0.16 0.87
N ASP A 147 -11.11 0.25 0.23
CA ASP A 147 -11.25 0.62 -1.18
C ASP A 147 -11.19 2.14 -1.38
N TRP A 148 -10.05 2.73 -0.99
CA TRP A 148 -9.81 4.17 -1.03
C TRP A 148 -9.89 4.77 -2.42
N ALA A 149 -9.56 4.01 -3.46
CA ALA A 149 -9.55 4.47 -4.84
C ALA A 149 -10.95 4.68 -5.43
N ASN A 150 -11.98 4.08 -4.83
CA ASN A 150 -13.37 4.14 -5.29
C ASN A 150 -14.31 4.90 -4.30
N GLN A 151 -13.77 5.68 -3.39
CA GLN A 151 -14.56 6.47 -2.42
C GLN A 151 -15.07 7.80 -3.00
#